data_5c9cb75bec24052543d5eddcbec55d65
#
_entry.id   5c9cb75bec24052543d5eddcbec55d65
#
_cell.length_a   1.000
_cell.length_b   1.000
_cell.length_c   1.000
_cell.angle_alpha   90.00
_cell.angle_beta   90.00
_cell.angle_gamma   90.00
#
_symmetry.space_group_name_H-M   'P 1'
#
loop_
_entity.id
_entity.type
_entity.pdbx_description
1 polymer ?
#
loop_
_entity_poly.entity_id
_entity_poly.type
_entity_poly.pdbx_seq_one_letter_code
_entity_poly.pdbx_strand_id
1 'polypeptide(L)'
;MRLSRFFLPVLKEVPGEAQIVSHRLMLRAGMIRQEAAGIYAWLPLGFRVLKKIEQIVREEQDRAGAVELLMPTLQPADLWRESGRYDDYGKEMLRIVDRHERDLLYGPTNEEMITEIFRASCRSYKDLPKLLYHIQWKFRDEIRPRFGVMRGREFYMKDAYSFDLDEQCARASYNRMFVAYLNTFARMGLQSVPMRADTGPIGGDLSHEFIVLA
;
A
#
# COMPACT_ATOMS: atom_id res chain seq x y z
N MET A 1 29.08 -9.89 4.05
CA MET A 1 28.64 -9.96 5.49
C MET A 1 28.80 -11.40 5.96
N ARG A 2 29.35 -11.64 7.15
CA ARG A 2 29.49 -13.01 7.69
C ARG A 2 28.16 -13.43 8.33
N LEU A 3 27.70 -14.66 8.08
CA LEU A 3 26.47 -15.21 8.66
C LEU A 3 26.48 -15.16 10.18
N SER A 4 27.65 -15.38 10.82
CA SER A 4 27.81 -15.31 12.29
C SER A 4 27.56 -13.93 12.91
N ARG A 5 27.47 -12.88 12.09
CA ARG A 5 27.16 -11.50 12.49
C ARG A 5 25.82 -11.00 11.96
N PHE A 6 25.11 -11.85 11.23
CA PHE A 6 23.81 -11.51 10.68
C PHE A 6 22.70 -11.94 11.66
N PHE A 7 21.86 -11.02 12.08
CA PHE A 7 20.73 -11.33 12.93
C PHE A 7 19.68 -12.13 12.15
N LEU A 8 19.68 -13.45 12.37
CA LEU A 8 18.81 -14.41 11.69
C LEU A 8 18.19 -15.38 12.72
N PRO A 9 17.14 -14.98 13.41
CA PRO A 9 16.51 -15.79 14.43
C PRO A 9 15.56 -16.83 13.82
N VAL A 10 16.12 -17.91 13.30
CA VAL A 10 15.36 -19.03 12.74
C VAL A 10 14.68 -19.84 13.82
N LEU A 11 13.48 -20.33 13.54
CA LEU A 11 12.72 -21.21 14.44
C LEU A 11 12.84 -22.66 13.99
N LYS A 12 13.07 -23.58 14.95
CA LYS A 12 13.07 -25.03 14.68
C LYS A 12 11.66 -25.57 14.49
N GLU A 13 10.73 -25.07 15.29
CA GLU A 13 9.33 -25.51 15.29
C GLU A 13 8.46 -24.55 14.47
N VAL A 14 7.31 -25.02 14.05
CA VAL A 14 6.31 -24.21 13.37
C VAL A 14 5.39 -23.61 14.42
N PRO A 15 5.22 -22.28 14.46
CA PRO A 15 4.22 -21.66 15.32
C PRO A 15 2.82 -22.17 15.00
N GLY A 16 2.05 -22.56 16.05
CA GLY A 16 0.73 -23.18 15.89
C GLY A 16 -0.31 -22.30 15.20
N GLU A 17 -0.15 -20.97 15.30
CA GLU A 17 -1.03 -20.00 14.66
C GLU A 17 -0.82 -19.85 13.13
N ALA A 18 0.29 -20.35 12.60
CA ALA A 18 0.62 -20.23 11.18
C ALA A 18 -0.05 -21.32 10.34
N GLN A 19 -1.21 -21.02 9.76
CA GLN A 19 -2.02 -21.97 9.01
C GLN A 19 -1.51 -22.21 7.58
N ILE A 20 -1.07 -21.18 6.86
CA ILE A 20 -0.61 -21.30 5.47
C ILE A 20 0.91 -21.46 5.37
N VAL A 21 1.35 -22.08 4.26
CA VAL A 21 2.75 -22.44 4.04
C VAL A 21 3.66 -21.21 4.03
N SER A 22 3.27 -20.13 3.34
CA SER A 22 4.07 -18.90 3.25
C SER A 22 4.30 -18.27 4.63
N HIS A 23 3.26 -18.18 5.46
CA HIS A 23 3.37 -17.64 6.83
C HIS A 23 4.31 -18.50 7.68
N ARG A 24 4.14 -19.84 7.64
CA ARG A 24 5.02 -20.75 8.35
C ARG A 24 6.50 -20.60 7.96
N LEU A 25 6.76 -20.53 6.65
CA LEU A 25 8.12 -20.41 6.14
C LEU A 25 8.74 -19.06 6.49
N MET A 26 7.99 -17.97 6.41
CA MET A 26 8.49 -16.63 6.78
C MET A 26 8.86 -16.55 8.27
N LEU A 27 8.03 -17.09 9.17
CA LEU A 27 8.33 -17.15 10.60
C LEU A 27 9.55 -18.04 10.87
N ARG A 28 9.59 -19.26 10.31
CA ARG A 28 10.70 -20.19 10.51
C ARG A 28 12.03 -19.67 9.97
N ALA A 29 12.01 -19.01 8.84
CA ALA A 29 13.22 -18.43 8.24
C ALA A 29 13.71 -17.16 8.95
N GLY A 30 13.03 -16.71 10.01
CA GLY A 30 13.39 -15.47 10.70
C GLY A 30 13.26 -14.23 9.81
N MET A 31 12.27 -14.23 8.92
CA MET A 31 11.97 -13.08 8.05
C MET A 31 11.06 -12.06 8.73
N ILE A 32 10.12 -12.55 9.53
CA ILE A 32 9.14 -11.74 10.26
C ILE A 32 8.96 -12.27 11.69
N ARG A 33 8.46 -11.41 12.56
CA ARG A 33 7.97 -11.77 13.89
C ARG A 33 6.63 -11.09 14.13
N GLN A 34 5.66 -11.83 14.63
CA GLN A 34 4.36 -11.27 14.99
C GLN A 34 4.47 -10.55 16.34
N GLU A 35 4.10 -9.28 16.37
CA GLU A 35 4.08 -8.46 17.60
C GLU A 35 2.65 -8.34 18.14
N ALA A 36 1.67 -8.28 17.24
CA ALA A 36 0.25 -8.35 17.56
C ALA A 36 -0.52 -8.96 16.38
N ALA A 37 -1.79 -9.24 16.55
CA ALA A 37 -2.62 -9.77 15.46
C ALA A 37 -2.57 -8.84 14.24
N GLY A 38 -2.07 -9.34 13.12
CA GLY A 38 -1.91 -8.59 11.87
C GLY A 38 -0.85 -7.49 11.87
N ILE A 39 0.05 -7.47 12.88
CA ILE A 39 1.16 -6.52 12.99
C ILE A 39 2.46 -7.30 13.12
N TYR A 40 3.41 -7.06 12.22
CA TYR A 40 4.65 -7.82 12.11
C TYR A 40 5.89 -6.94 12.11
N ALA A 41 6.88 -7.32 12.90
CA ALA A 41 8.24 -6.83 12.72
C ALA A 41 8.89 -7.53 11.52
N TRP A 42 9.46 -6.76 10.60
CA TRP A 42 10.24 -7.27 9.48
C TRP A 42 11.70 -7.40 9.91
N LEU A 43 12.14 -8.63 10.10
CA LEU A 43 13.51 -8.93 10.51
C LEU A 43 14.49 -8.76 9.33
N PRO A 44 15.81 -8.70 9.55
CA PRO A 44 16.77 -8.31 8.51
C PRO A 44 16.64 -9.07 7.19
N LEU A 45 16.37 -10.36 7.21
CA LEU A 45 16.19 -11.15 5.97
C LEU A 45 14.91 -10.76 5.25
N GLY A 46 13.79 -10.68 5.96
CA GLY A 46 12.48 -10.27 5.41
C GLY A 46 12.51 -8.83 4.91
N PHE A 47 13.14 -7.93 5.65
CA PHE A 47 13.28 -6.53 5.25
C PHE A 47 14.10 -6.36 3.97
N ARG A 48 15.14 -7.19 3.75
CA ARG A 48 15.89 -7.20 2.48
C ARG A 48 15.01 -7.62 1.30
N VAL A 49 14.11 -8.58 1.51
CA VAL A 49 13.15 -8.98 0.45
C VAL A 49 12.16 -7.85 0.19
N LEU A 50 11.60 -7.24 1.25
CA LEU A 50 10.70 -6.11 1.13
C LEU A 50 11.33 -4.95 0.34
N LYS A 51 12.59 -4.61 0.64
CA LYS A 51 13.35 -3.58 -0.10
C LYS A 51 13.58 -3.91 -1.57
N LYS A 52 13.78 -5.19 -1.92
CA LYS A 52 13.89 -5.61 -3.34
C LYS A 52 12.54 -5.46 -4.07
N ILE A 53 11.44 -5.83 -3.41
CA ILE A 53 10.10 -5.64 -3.95
C ILE A 53 9.82 -4.15 -4.15
N GLU A 54 10.09 -3.34 -3.14
CA GLU A 54 9.97 -1.88 -3.20
C GLU A 54 10.74 -1.29 -4.39
N GLN A 55 11.96 -1.75 -4.62
CA GLN A 55 12.78 -1.28 -5.73
C GLN A 55 12.17 -1.65 -7.10
N ILE A 56 11.67 -2.88 -7.26
CA ILE A 56 10.99 -3.30 -8.49
C ILE A 56 9.75 -2.42 -8.74
N VAL A 57 8.96 -2.19 -7.70
CA VAL A 57 7.76 -1.32 -7.79
C VAL A 57 8.15 0.09 -8.21
N ARG A 58 9.16 0.68 -7.55
CA ARG A 58 9.64 2.03 -7.86
C ARG A 58 10.07 2.16 -9.32
N GLU A 59 10.89 1.25 -9.81
CA GLU A 59 11.38 1.26 -11.17
C GLU A 59 10.26 1.15 -12.22
N GLU A 60 9.21 0.38 -11.96
CA GLU A 60 8.06 0.30 -12.87
C GLU A 60 7.15 1.53 -12.80
N GLN A 61 7.02 2.16 -11.63
CA GLN A 61 6.31 3.43 -11.51
C GLN A 61 7.06 4.55 -12.24
N ASP A 62 8.37 4.66 -12.04
CA ASP A 62 9.22 5.66 -12.71
C ASP A 62 9.21 5.45 -14.23
N ARG A 63 9.28 4.20 -14.70
CA ARG A 63 9.17 3.86 -16.14
C ARG A 63 7.83 4.24 -16.72
N ALA A 64 6.77 4.18 -15.93
CA ALA A 64 5.44 4.64 -16.33
C ALA A 64 5.32 6.18 -16.33
N GLY A 65 6.36 6.90 -15.90
CA GLY A 65 6.38 8.36 -15.82
C GLY A 65 5.73 8.94 -14.56
N ALA A 66 5.54 8.11 -13.53
CA ALA A 66 5.07 8.57 -12.23
C ALA A 66 6.21 9.22 -11.44
N VAL A 67 5.89 10.17 -10.59
CA VAL A 67 6.85 10.89 -9.73
C VAL A 67 6.62 10.51 -8.27
N GLU A 68 7.68 10.07 -7.60
CA GLU A 68 7.64 9.69 -6.19
C GLU A 68 7.56 10.92 -5.29
N LEU A 69 6.69 10.85 -4.28
CA LEU A 69 6.65 11.77 -3.14
C LEU A 69 6.48 10.97 -1.85
N LEU A 70 6.57 11.61 -0.71
CA LEU A 70 6.29 10.97 0.58
C LEU A 70 5.32 11.85 1.38
N MET A 71 4.15 11.31 1.63
CA MET A 71 3.10 11.97 2.41
C MET A 71 3.17 11.55 3.88
N PRO A 72 2.62 12.34 4.81
CA PRO A 72 2.52 11.96 6.22
C PRO A 72 1.68 10.70 6.44
N THR A 73 2.01 9.89 7.45
CA THR A 73 1.16 8.79 7.92
C THR A 73 -0.02 9.29 8.73
N LEU A 74 0.21 10.35 9.52
CA LEU A 74 -0.85 11.02 10.27
C LEU A 74 -1.48 12.09 9.41
N GLN A 75 -2.80 12.05 9.30
CA GLN A 75 -3.57 12.95 8.46
C GLN A 75 -4.58 13.74 9.32
N PRO A 76 -4.81 15.03 9.01
CA PRO A 76 -5.89 15.81 9.63
C PRO A 76 -7.26 15.18 9.32
N ALA A 77 -8.09 15.01 10.34
CA ALA A 77 -9.44 14.48 10.17
C ALA A 77 -10.34 15.38 9.29
N ASP A 78 -10.04 16.68 9.25
CA ASP A 78 -10.86 17.63 8.47
C ASP A 78 -10.84 17.35 6.97
N LEU A 79 -9.72 16.85 6.42
CA LEU A 79 -9.66 16.44 5.01
C LEU A 79 -10.65 15.32 4.70
N TRP A 80 -10.79 14.39 5.64
CA TRP A 80 -11.70 13.24 5.52
C TRP A 80 -13.16 13.62 5.78
N ARG A 81 -13.38 14.64 6.62
CA ARG A 81 -14.73 15.23 6.81
C ARG A 81 -15.18 15.98 5.55
N GLU A 82 -14.26 16.70 4.90
CA GLU A 82 -14.54 17.39 3.63
C GLU A 82 -14.95 16.42 2.52
N SER A 83 -14.29 15.25 2.42
CA SER A 83 -14.66 14.22 1.44
C SER A 83 -15.92 13.41 1.83
N GLY A 84 -16.39 13.54 3.06
CA GLY A 84 -17.49 12.73 3.63
C GLY A 84 -17.08 11.33 4.07
N ARG A 85 -15.81 10.94 3.85
CA ARG A 85 -15.35 9.57 4.14
C ARG A 85 -14.94 9.32 5.59
N TYR A 86 -14.90 10.35 6.43
CA TYR A 86 -14.48 10.19 7.84
C TYR A 86 -15.38 9.22 8.61
N ASP A 87 -16.70 9.31 8.42
CA ASP A 87 -17.66 8.44 9.08
C ASP A 87 -17.90 7.15 8.27
N ASP A 88 -17.97 7.27 6.94
CA ASP A 88 -18.24 6.15 6.03
C ASP A 88 -17.15 5.07 6.06
N TYR A 89 -15.89 5.44 6.33
CA TYR A 89 -14.79 4.47 6.45
C TYR A 89 -14.94 3.54 7.67
N GLY A 90 -15.74 3.94 8.65
CA GLY A 90 -16.14 3.11 9.77
C GLY A 90 -15.01 2.82 10.76
N LYS A 91 -15.04 1.61 11.34
CA LYS A 91 -14.16 1.19 12.42
C LYS A 91 -12.75 0.79 11.97
N GLU A 92 -12.54 0.61 10.68
CA GLU A 92 -11.21 0.28 10.15
C GLU A 92 -10.24 1.46 10.22
N MET A 93 -10.76 2.67 10.33
CA MET A 93 -9.96 3.88 10.49
C MET A 93 -9.46 4.02 11.92
N LEU A 94 -8.13 4.07 12.10
CA LEU A 94 -7.52 4.39 13.39
C LEU A 94 -7.57 5.91 13.64
N ARG A 95 -8.48 6.34 14.50
CA ARG A 95 -8.65 7.74 14.90
C ARG A 95 -7.78 8.06 16.10
N ILE A 96 -7.18 9.23 16.08
CA ILE A 96 -6.20 9.67 17.07
C ILE A 96 -6.54 11.10 17.49
N VAL A 97 -6.39 11.41 18.76
CA VAL A 97 -6.46 12.78 19.27
C VAL A 97 -5.07 13.17 19.76
N ASP A 98 -4.55 14.30 19.31
CA ASP A 98 -3.25 14.77 19.76
C ASP A 98 -3.35 15.51 21.12
N ARG A 99 -2.19 15.91 21.66
CA ARG A 99 -2.12 16.64 22.96
C ARG A 99 -2.81 18.01 22.95
N HIS A 100 -3.16 18.53 21.80
CA HIS A 100 -3.86 19.80 21.61
C HIS A 100 -5.33 19.59 21.24
N GLU A 101 -5.85 18.38 21.49
CA GLU A 101 -7.24 17.99 21.20
C GLU A 101 -7.62 18.07 19.72
N ARG A 102 -6.62 17.97 18.82
CA ARG A 102 -6.88 17.93 17.37
C ARG A 102 -7.13 16.51 16.92
N ASP A 103 -8.20 16.33 16.15
CA ASP A 103 -8.54 15.05 15.54
C ASP A 103 -7.61 14.74 14.37
N LEU A 104 -6.95 13.62 14.44
CA LEU A 104 -6.10 13.04 13.42
C LEU A 104 -6.54 11.62 13.13
N LEU A 105 -6.00 11.04 12.07
CA LEU A 105 -6.11 9.61 11.79
C LEU A 105 -4.79 9.06 11.26
N TYR A 106 -4.56 7.77 11.45
CA TYR A 106 -3.50 7.09 10.72
C TYR A 106 -4.04 6.70 9.35
N GLY A 107 -3.40 7.20 8.29
CA GLY A 107 -3.91 7.07 6.91
C GLY A 107 -4.10 5.63 6.45
N PRO A 108 -5.34 5.18 6.22
CA PRO A 108 -5.61 3.88 5.60
C PRO A 108 -5.39 3.92 4.08
N THR A 109 -5.41 5.11 3.52
CA THR A 109 -5.16 5.48 2.11
C THR A 109 -4.88 6.99 2.05
N ASN A 110 -4.60 7.55 0.87
CA ASN A 110 -4.12 8.94 0.78
C ASN A 110 -4.83 9.80 -0.26
N GLU A 111 -6.02 9.43 -0.73
CA GLU A 111 -6.77 10.21 -1.73
C GLU A 111 -6.99 11.65 -1.26
N GLU A 112 -7.40 11.84 -0.02
CA GLU A 112 -7.65 13.15 0.56
C GLU A 112 -6.37 13.98 0.64
N MET A 113 -5.29 13.37 1.14
CA MET A 113 -4.00 14.03 1.33
C MET A 113 -3.38 14.45 0.00
N ILE A 114 -3.37 13.57 -1.00
CA ILE A 114 -2.78 13.89 -2.30
C ILE A 114 -3.60 14.92 -3.05
N THR A 115 -4.93 14.90 -2.90
CA THR A 115 -5.82 15.88 -3.50
C THR A 115 -5.59 17.27 -2.90
N GLU A 116 -5.37 17.35 -1.59
CA GLU A 116 -5.03 18.62 -0.92
C GLU A 116 -3.68 19.18 -1.39
N ILE A 117 -2.64 18.33 -1.45
CA ILE A 117 -1.33 18.71 -1.97
C ILE A 117 -1.44 19.21 -3.42
N PHE A 118 -2.20 18.48 -4.24
CA PHE A 118 -2.41 18.84 -5.64
C PHE A 118 -3.17 20.16 -5.75
N ARG A 119 -4.27 20.35 -5.03
CA ARG A 119 -5.07 21.58 -4.98
C ARG A 119 -4.25 22.79 -4.59
N ALA A 120 -3.37 22.64 -3.60
CA ALA A 120 -2.49 23.72 -3.15
C ALA A 120 -1.38 24.08 -4.16
N SER A 121 -0.97 23.13 -5.01
CA SER A 121 0.20 23.25 -5.87
C SER A 121 -0.16 23.51 -7.34
N CYS A 122 -1.27 22.97 -7.83
CA CYS A 122 -1.70 23.10 -9.21
C CYS A 122 -2.51 24.39 -9.40
N ARG A 123 -2.03 25.28 -10.26
CA ARG A 123 -2.66 26.58 -10.51
C ARG A 123 -3.20 26.75 -11.93
N SER A 124 -2.91 25.81 -12.81
CA SER A 124 -3.28 25.89 -14.21
C SER A 124 -3.49 24.50 -14.80
N TYR A 125 -4.41 24.40 -15.77
CA TYR A 125 -4.57 23.16 -16.57
C TYR A 125 -3.28 22.77 -17.30
N LYS A 126 -2.35 23.70 -17.50
CA LYS A 126 -1.03 23.42 -18.08
C LYS A 126 -0.11 22.59 -17.17
N ASP A 127 -0.45 22.49 -15.89
CA ASP A 127 0.28 21.67 -14.94
C ASP A 127 -0.11 20.17 -15.06
N LEU A 128 -1.18 19.87 -15.80
CA LEU A 128 -1.68 18.53 -16.07
C LEU A 128 -1.09 17.92 -17.36
N PRO A 129 -1.01 16.60 -17.49
CA PRO A 129 -1.34 15.61 -16.47
C PRO A 129 -0.26 15.49 -15.40
N LYS A 130 -0.63 14.98 -14.21
CA LYS A 130 0.30 14.57 -13.16
C LYS A 130 0.01 13.14 -12.73
N LEU A 131 1.05 12.36 -12.59
CA LEU A 131 0.99 11.01 -12.05
C LEU A 131 1.96 10.94 -10.88
N LEU A 132 1.42 10.81 -9.69
CA LEU A 132 2.16 10.85 -8.43
C LEU A 132 2.02 9.51 -7.71
N TYR A 133 3.05 9.06 -7.02
CA TYR A 133 2.96 7.87 -6.19
C TYR A 133 3.81 7.98 -4.94
N HIS A 134 3.49 7.17 -3.94
CA HIS A 134 4.40 6.92 -2.83
C HIS A 134 4.37 5.46 -2.37
N ILE A 135 5.35 5.11 -1.55
CA ILE A 135 5.44 3.80 -0.91
C ILE A 135 5.57 4.04 0.59
N GLN A 136 4.56 3.60 1.35
CA GLN A 136 4.44 3.95 2.76
C GLN A 136 3.67 2.91 3.55
N TRP A 137 3.88 2.89 4.85
CA TRP A 137 3.08 2.15 5.80
C TRP A 137 1.66 2.70 5.87
N LYS A 138 0.70 1.77 5.91
CA LYS A 138 -0.73 2.03 6.11
C LYS A 138 -1.22 1.22 7.29
N PHE A 139 -2.32 1.67 7.88
CA PHE A 139 -3.01 0.94 8.91
C PHE A 139 -4.51 0.88 8.60
N ARG A 140 -5.05 -0.34 8.69
CA ARG A 140 -6.49 -0.60 8.67
C ARG A 140 -6.81 -1.57 9.80
N ASP A 141 -7.72 -1.21 10.67
CA ASP A 141 -8.11 -2.06 11.81
C ASP A 141 -8.97 -3.24 11.35
N GLU A 142 -8.36 -4.11 10.54
CA GLU A 142 -8.97 -5.31 10.00
C GLU A 142 -9.48 -6.22 11.12
N ILE A 143 -10.78 -6.50 11.10
CA ILE A 143 -11.43 -7.29 12.16
C ILE A 143 -10.94 -8.74 12.22
N ARG A 144 -10.47 -9.30 11.10
CA ARG A 144 -10.01 -10.70 10.98
C ARG A 144 -8.68 -10.78 10.23
N PRO A 145 -7.58 -10.28 10.80
CA PRO A 145 -6.27 -10.41 10.19
C PRO A 145 -5.92 -11.89 10.10
N ARG A 146 -5.39 -12.33 8.95
CA ARG A 146 -5.09 -13.73 8.67
C ARG A 146 -4.05 -13.87 7.57
N PHE A 147 -3.51 -15.07 7.42
CA PHE A 147 -2.54 -15.41 6.37
C PHE A 147 -1.21 -14.63 6.49
N GLY A 148 -0.77 -14.36 7.72
CA GLY A 148 0.46 -13.64 7.96
C GLY A 148 0.41 -12.22 7.41
N VAL A 149 1.42 -11.84 6.63
CA VAL A 149 1.53 -10.49 6.05
C VAL A 149 0.57 -10.22 4.89
N MET A 150 -0.16 -11.24 4.42
CA MET A 150 -1.07 -11.07 3.28
C MET A 150 -2.34 -10.29 3.64
N ARG A 151 -2.84 -10.44 4.88
CA ARG A 151 -3.99 -9.67 5.38
C ARG A 151 -3.71 -9.19 6.80
N GLY A 152 -2.79 -8.25 6.90
CA GLY A 152 -2.41 -7.59 8.13
C GLY A 152 -3.24 -6.33 8.42
N ARG A 153 -2.98 -5.74 9.59
CA ARG A 153 -3.53 -4.44 10.01
C ARG A 153 -2.57 -3.30 9.69
N GLU A 154 -1.28 -3.53 9.86
CA GLU A 154 -0.21 -2.64 9.43
C GLU A 154 0.52 -3.27 8.25
N PHE A 155 0.60 -2.55 7.14
CA PHE A 155 1.17 -3.07 5.90
C PHE A 155 1.80 -1.97 5.05
N TYR A 156 2.71 -2.40 4.18
CA TYR A 156 3.45 -1.52 3.28
C TYR A 156 2.73 -1.47 1.93
N MET A 157 2.35 -0.28 1.48
CA MET A 157 1.58 -0.08 0.26
C MET A 157 2.26 0.91 -0.67
N LYS A 158 2.26 0.60 -1.97
CA LYS A 158 2.40 1.60 -3.02
C LYS A 158 1.02 2.03 -3.46
N ASP A 159 0.75 3.30 -3.41
CA ASP A 159 -0.44 3.92 -3.98
C ASP A 159 -0.03 5.02 -4.97
N ALA A 160 -0.71 5.08 -6.11
CA ALA A 160 -0.46 6.04 -7.18
C ALA A 160 -1.77 6.75 -7.55
N TYR A 161 -1.63 8.02 -7.91
CA TYR A 161 -2.74 8.93 -8.14
C TYR A 161 -2.49 9.72 -9.42
N SER A 162 -3.46 9.76 -10.31
CA SER A 162 -3.40 10.55 -11.53
C SER A 162 -4.35 11.74 -11.48
N PHE A 163 -3.91 12.85 -12.03
CA PHE A 163 -4.69 14.06 -12.23
C PHE A 163 -4.61 14.41 -13.69
N ASP A 164 -5.73 14.33 -14.38
CA ASP A 164 -5.82 14.40 -15.83
C ASP A 164 -6.78 15.51 -16.27
N LEU A 165 -6.69 15.96 -17.52
CA LEU A 165 -7.52 17.03 -18.06
C LEU A 165 -8.95 16.61 -18.32
N ASP A 166 -9.12 15.36 -18.73
CA ASP A 166 -10.40 14.80 -19.14
C ASP A 166 -10.42 13.28 -18.95
N GLU A 167 -11.55 12.67 -19.19
CA GLU A 167 -11.73 11.23 -19.04
C GLU A 167 -10.82 10.42 -20.00
N GLN A 168 -10.60 10.88 -21.21
CA GLN A 168 -9.72 10.18 -22.15
C GLN A 168 -8.28 10.13 -21.64
N CYS A 169 -7.80 11.24 -21.11
CA CYS A 169 -6.48 11.34 -20.48
C CYS A 169 -6.40 10.45 -19.23
N ALA A 170 -7.46 10.44 -18.39
CA ALA A 170 -7.54 9.58 -17.21
C ALA A 170 -7.50 8.09 -17.59
N ARG A 171 -8.21 7.68 -18.64
CA ARG A 171 -8.15 6.32 -19.17
C ARG A 171 -6.75 5.96 -19.69
N ALA A 172 -6.05 6.89 -20.31
CA ALA A 172 -4.67 6.68 -20.76
C ALA A 172 -3.72 6.49 -19.57
N SER A 173 -3.88 7.29 -18.50
CA SER A 173 -3.13 7.14 -17.24
C SER A 173 -3.44 5.80 -16.57
N TYR A 174 -4.70 5.39 -16.52
CA TYR A 174 -5.12 4.09 -16.01
C TYR A 174 -4.46 2.93 -16.78
N ASN A 175 -4.50 2.95 -18.11
CA ASN A 175 -3.88 1.90 -18.92
C ASN A 175 -2.36 1.85 -18.72
N ARG A 176 -1.72 2.98 -18.49
CA ARG A 176 -0.29 3.07 -18.17
C ARG A 176 0.02 2.36 -16.84
N MET A 177 -0.82 2.58 -15.83
CA MET A 177 -0.69 1.86 -14.55
C MET A 177 -1.00 0.37 -14.67
N PHE A 178 -1.97 0.00 -15.50
CA PHE A 178 -2.28 -1.40 -15.79
C PHE A 178 -1.05 -2.16 -16.33
N VAL A 179 -0.35 -1.57 -17.28
CA VAL A 179 0.90 -2.14 -17.83
C VAL A 179 2.01 -2.17 -16.77
N ALA A 180 2.14 -1.11 -15.96
CA ALA A 180 3.12 -1.05 -14.89
C ALA A 180 2.91 -2.18 -13.86
N TYR A 181 1.66 -2.50 -13.52
CA TYR A 181 1.35 -3.65 -12.65
C TYR A 181 1.73 -4.98 -13.27
N LEU A 182 1.38 -5.23 -14.53
CA LEU A 182 1.77 -6.46 -15.22
C LEU A 182 3.29 -6.66 -15.20
N ASN A 183 4.04 -5.61 -15.51
CA ASN A 183 5.51 -5.65 -15.49
C ASN A 183 6.05 -5.88 -14.07
N THR A 184 5.46 -5.23 -13.07
CA THR A 184 5.84 -5.39 -11.66
C THR A 184 5.69 -6.84 -11.24
N PHE A 185 4.55 -7.47 -11.47
CA PHE A 185 4.32 -8.87 -11.12
C PHE A 185 5.24 -9.82 -11.91
N ALA A 186 5.40 -9.59 -13.22
CA ALA A 186 6.30 -10.40 -14.05
C ALA A 186 7.75 -10.35 -13.54
N ARG A 187 8.25 -9.19 -13.14
CA ARG A 187 9.60 -9.02 -12.55
C ARG A 187 9.76 -9.69 -11.20
N MET A 188 8.66 -9.88 -10.46
CA MET A 188 8.65 -10.66 -9.22
C MET A 188 8.55 -12.17 -9.47
N GLY A 189 8.45 -12.61 -10.73
CA GLY A 189 8.23 -14.01 -11.11
C GLY A 189 6.80 -14.49 -10.88
N LEU A 190 5.84 -13.59 -10.74
CA LEU A 190 4.43 -13.89 -10.51
C LEU A 190 3.64 -13.75 -11.81
N GLN A 191 2.88 -14.79 -12.15
CA GLN A 191 1.91 -14.72 -13.25
C GLN A 191 0.61 -14.15 -12.71
N SER A 192 0.33 -12.90 -13.02
CA SER A 192 -0.91 -12.25 -12.63
C SER A 192 -1.93 -12.26 -13.76
N VAL A 193 -3.18 -12.51 -13.41
CA VAL A 193 -4.33 -12.45 -14.32
C VAL A 193 -5.15 -11.23 -13.95
N PRO A 194 -5.20 -10.18 -14.82
CA PRO A 194 -6.05 -9.04 -14.57
C PRO A 194 -7.51 -9.42 -14.75
N MET A 195 -8.33 -9.15 -13.76
CA MET A 195 -9.76 -9.39 -13.77
C MET A 195 -10.52 -8.10 -13.49
N ARG A 196 -11.65 -7.90 -14.15
CA ARG A 196 -12.56 -6.81 -13.81
C ARG A 196 -13.03 -6.98 -12.38
N ALA A 197 -13.03 -5.88 -11.64
CA ALA A 197 -13.45 -5.83 -10.25
C ALA A 197 -14.53 -4.77 -10.03
N ASP A 198 -15.23 -4.89 -8.92
CA ASP A 198 -16.13 -3.86 -8.43
C ASP A 198 -15.31 -2.63 -8.00
N THR A 199 -15.81 -1.42 -8.29
CA THR A 199 -15.17 -0.17 -7.90
C THR A 199 -15.34 0.14 -6.41
N GLY A 200 -16.32 -0.48 -5.76
CA GLY A 200 -16.60 -0.31 -4.33
C GLY A 200 -16.92 1.15 -3.95
N PRO A 201 -16.63 1.55 -2.70
CA PRO A 201 -16.95 2.89 -2.19
C PRO A 201 -16.18 4.03 -2.87
N ILE A 202 -15.11 3.72 -3.60
CA ILE A 202 -14.32 4.73 -4.33
C ILE A 202 -15.10 5.24 -5.54
N GLY A 203 -15.98 4.41 -6.12
CA GLY A 203 -16.79 4.76 -7.29
C GLY A 203 -16.03 4.63 -8.61
N GLY A 204 -16.62 5.16 -9.68
CA GLY A 204 -16.08 5.03 -11.04
C GLY A 204 -16.64 3.82 -11.79
N ASP A 205 -16.18 3.61 -13.03
CA ASP A 205 -16.66 2.56 -13.93
C ASP A 205 -15.58 1.55 -14.35
N LEU A 206 -14.35 1.77 -13.92
CA LEU A 206 -13.19 1.00 -14.34
C LEU A 206 -12.35 0.57 -13.13
N SER A 207 -12.34 -0.73 -12.88
CA SER A 207 -11.53 -1.34 -11.82
C SER A 207 -11.01 -2.69 -12.26
N HIS A 208 -9.75 -3.02 -11.89
CA HIS A 208 -9.15 -4.33 -12.09
C HIS A 208 -8.41 -4.79 -10.85
N GLU A 209 -8.47 -6.07 -10.59
CA GLU A 209 -7.63 -6.79 -9.65
C GLU A 209 -6.65 -7.68 -10.41
N PHE A 210 -5.42 -7.77 -9.91
CA PHE A 210 -4.39 -8.65 -10.47
C PHE A 210 -4.28 -9.90 -9.60
N ILE A 211 -4.95 -10.97 -10.04
CA ILE A 211 -5.02 -12.22 -9.29
C ILE A 211 -3.79 -13.07 -9.60
N VAL A 212 -3.14 -13.57 -8.57
CA VAL A 212 -2.05 -14.55 -8.66
C VAL A 212 -2.55 -15.87 -8.13
N LEU A 213 -2.47 -16.90 -8.97
CA LEU A 213 -2.80 -18.27 -8.56
C LEU A 213 -1.61 -18.86 -7.79
N ALA A 214 -1.84 -19.32 -6.55
CA ALA A 214 -0.84 -19.88 -5.65
C ALA A 214 -1.24 -21.26 -5.13
#